data_d9a89d41bafa45cc7a6f359cb7169415
#
_entry.id   d9a89d41bafa45cc7a6f359cb7169415
#
_cell.length_a   1.000
_cell.length_b   1.000
_cell.length_c   1.000
_cell.angle_alpha   90.00
_cell.angle_beta   90.00
_cell.angle_gamma   90.00
#
_symmetry.space_group_name_H-M   'P 1'
#
loop_
_entity.id
_entity.type
_entity.pdbx_description
1 polymer ?
#
loop_
_entity_poly.entity_id
_entity_poly.type
_entity_poly.pdbx_seq_one_letter_code
_entity_poly.pdbx_strand_id
1 'polypeptide(L)'
;MRGTFFRRLKAGTSNLIRDQRGNAMMLTAAMIVPIVGFAGSGIDIGRAYMAQLRLQQACDAGVLAGRRSMAGGTYGTEAKSEASKMFSVNYPSDAYGSTGVTFNSVAQGTADVNGTATARLPSPVMRVFAFTGFDLTVNCTAKLEISNADIM
;
A
#
# COMPACT_ATOMS: atom_id res chain seq x y z
N MET A 1 2.54 30.22 -65.28
CA MET A 1 2.99 30.46 -63.88
C MET A 1 2.47 29.50 -62.85
N ARG A 2 1.93 28.30 -63.18
CA ARG A 2 1.36 27.33 -62.23
C ARG A 2 2.33 26.19 -61.79
N GLY A 3 3.43 26.01 -62.48
CA GLY A 3 4.33 24.88 -62.24
C GLY A 3 5.37 25.04 -61.13
N THR A 4 5.71 26.26 -60.74
CA THR A 4 6.78 26.53 -59.75
C THR A 4 6.31 26.46 -58.30
N PHE A 5 5.03 26.67 -58.05
CA PHE A 5 4.44 26.66 -56.73
C PHE A 5 4.35 25.20 -56.17
N PHE A 6 3.89 24.26 -56.97
CA PHE A 6 3.80 22.83 -56.57
C PHE A 6 5.18 22.16 -56.40
N ARG A 7 6.20 22.63 -57.09
CA ARG A 7 7.57 22.09 -56.96
C ARG A 7 8.25 22.51 -55.66
N ARG A 8 7.90 23.72 -55.14
CA ARG A 8 8.40 24.17 -53.82
C ARG A 8 7.73 23.47 -52.65
N LEU A 9 6.45 23.11 -52.75
CA LEU A 9 5.74 22.35 -51.73
C LEU A 9 6.29 20.91 -51.59
N LYS A 10 6.64 20.25 -52.68
CA LYS A 10 7.22 18.89 -52.66
C LYS A 10 8.63 18.86 -52.10
N ALA A 11 9.43 19.90 -52.26
CA ALA A 11 10.77 19.99 -51.69
C ALA A 11 10.77 20.24 -50.15
N GLY A 12 9.74 20.94 -49.65
CA GLY A 12 9.57 21.19 -48.20
C GLY A 12 9.19 19.95 -47.41
N THR A 13 8.31 19.11 -47.99
CA THR A 13 7.87 17.87 -47.30
C THR A 13 8.93 16.76 -47.24
N SER A 14 9.80 16.67 -48.27
CA SER A 14 10.89 15.69 -48.27
C SER A 14 11.98 15.98 -47.22
N ASN A 15 12.22 17.27 -46.91
CA ASN A 15 13.18 17.67 -45.85
C ASN A 15 12.64 17.41 -44.45
N LEU A 16 11.32 17.52 -44.24
CA LEU A 16 10.68 17.20 -42.96
C LEU A 16 10.75 15.70 -42.62
N ILE A 17 10.61 14.83 -43.63
CA ILE A 17 10.70 13.36 -43.44
C ILE A 17 12.16 12.93 -43.20
N ARG A 18 13.15 13.71 -43.58
CA ARG A 18 14.57 13.43 -43.45
C ARG A 18 15.24 14.11 -42.25
N ASP A 19 14.50 14.92 -41.51
CA ASP A 19 14.99 15.63 -40.34
C ASP A 19 15.07 14.66 -39.14
N GLN A 20 16.28 14.12 -38.94
CA GLN A 20 16.58 13.23 -37.80
C GLN A 20 16.58 13.94 -36.44
N ARG A 21 16.57 15.27 -36.39
CA ARG A 21 16.54 16.02 -35.11
C ARG A 21 15.20 15.88 -34.41
N GLY A 22 14.11 15.81 -35.19
CA GLY A 22 12.76 15.54 -34.64
C GLY A 22 12.64 14.12 -34.07
N ASN A 23 13.35 13.15 -34.60
CA ASN A 23 13.30 11.75 -34.16
C ASN A 23 13.92 11.55 -32.76
N ALA A 24 15.00 12.25 -32.43
CA ALA A 24 15.61 12.22 -31.09
C ALA A 24 14.66 12.78 -30.03
N MET A 25 13.96 13.88 -30.34
CA MET A 25 13.00 14.50 -29.43
C MET A 25 11.77 13.60 -29.21
N MET A 26 11.28 12.93 -30.24
CA MET A 26 10.19 11.98 -30.15
C MET A 26 10.57 10.75 -29.31
N LEU A 27 11.77 10.21 -29.50
CA LEU A 27 12.30 9.09 -28.69
C LEU A 27 12.48 9.48 -27.22
N THR A 28 12.99 10.69 -26.95
CA THR A 28 13.14 11.18 -25.59
C THR A 28 11.77 11.33 -24.91
N ALA A 29 10.78 11.91 -25.59
CA ALA A 29 9.43 12.03 -25.08
C ALA A 29 8.79 10.67 -24.81
N ALA A 30 8.99 9.69 -25.68
CA ALA A 30 8.48 8.34 -25.49
C ALA A 30 9.12 7.61 -24.31
N MET A 31 10.39 7.89 -23.98
CA MET A 31 11.10 7.30 -22.85
C MET A 31 10.74 7.91 -21.50
N ILE A 32 10.29 9.17 -21.45
CA ILE A 32 9.88 9.83 -20.20
C ILE A 32 8.69 9.11 -19.55
N VAL A 33 7.72 8.64 -20.33
CA VAL A 33 6.52 7.98 -19.81
C VAL A 33 6.88 6.71 -18.99
N PRO A 34 7.65 5.74 -19.51
CA PRO A 34 8.04 4.58 -18.72
C PRO A 34 8.93 4.94 -17.51
N ILE A 35 9.83 5.92 -17.64
CA ILE A 35 10.68 6.34 -16.51
C ILE A 35 9.84 6.89 -15.36
N VAL A 36 8.90 7.80 -15.66
CA VAL A 36 7.98 8.34 -14.65
C VAL A 36 7.08 7.24 -14.09
N GLY A 37 6.64 6.29 -14.91
CA GLY A 37 5.86 5.14 -14.50
C GLY A 37 6.61 4.26 -13.48
N PHE A 38 7.85 3.91 -13.75
CA PHE A 38 8.68 3.12 -12.83
C PHE A 38 8.98 3.86 -11.53
N ALA A 39 9.38 5.13 -11.60
CA ALA A 39 9.64 5.95 -10.42
C ALA A 39 8.39 6.09 -9.54
N GLY A 40 7.26 6.38 -10.15
CA GLY A 40 5.98 6.52 -9.46
C GLY A 40 5.49 5.22 -8.83
N SER A 41 5.67 4.08 -9.53
CA SER A 41 5.36 2.76 -8.99
C SER A 41 6.19 2.45 -7.75
N GLY A 42 7.47 2.83 -7.74
CA GLY A 42 8.36 2.68 -6.58
C GLY A 42 7.83 3.44 -5.35
N ILE A 43 7.31 4.65 -5.53
CA ILE A 43 6.72 5.46 -4.45
C ILE A 43 5.45 4.78 -3.91
N ASP A 44 4.55 4.32 -4.79
CA ASP A 44 3.30 3.68 -4.37
C ASP A 44 3.56 2.37 -3.63
N ILE A 45 4.51 1.55 -4.10
CA ILE A 45 4.92 0.30 -3.43
C ILE A 45 5.57 0.60 -2.08
N GLY A 46 6.44 1.61 -2.00
CA GLY A 46 7.06 2.04 -0.73
C GLY A 46 6.02 2.47 0.31
N ARG A 47 5.00 3.24 -0.10
CA ARG A 47 3.87 3.59 0.78
C ARG A 47 3.07 2.36 1.21
N ALA A 48 2.80 1.43 0.30
CA ALA A 48 2.09 0.20 0.64
C ALA A 48 2.86 -0.65 1.65
N TYR A 49 4.15 -0.78 1.49
CA TYR A 49 5.01 -1.49 2.43
C TYR A 49 5.00 -0.85 3.83
N MET A 50 5.13 0.48 3.92
CA MET A 50 5.07 1.20 5.19
C MET A 50 3.70 1.06 5.87
N ALA A 51 2.61 1.16 5.09
CA ALA A 51 1.26 0.98 5.60
C ALA A 51 1.04 -0.45 6.12
N GLN A 52 1.54 -1.46 5.41
CA GLN A 52 1.45 -2.87 5.83
C GLN A 52 2.21 -3.14 7.12
N LEU A 53 3.43 -2.62 7.27
CA LEU A 53 4.20 -2.73 8.52
C LEU A 53 3.46 -2.08 9.70
N ARG A 54 2.89 -0.91 9.49
CA ARG A 54 2.11 -0.23 10.53
C ARG A 54 0.82 -0.96 10.87
N LEU A 55 0.15 -1.51 9.87
CA LEU A 55 -1.05 -2.33 10.08
C LEU A 55 -0.72 -3.59 10.90
N GLN A 56 0.42 -4.24 10.61
CA GLN A 56 0.91 -5.37 11.40
C GLN A 56 1.19 -4.98 12.85
N GLN A 57 1.93 -3.88 13.07
CA GLN A 57 2.22 -3.39 14.43
C GLN A 57 0.95 -3.06 15.22
N ALA A 58 -0.03 -2.45 14.56
CA ALA A 58 -1.32 -2.16 15.19
C ALA A 58 -2.11 -3.42 15.52
N CYS A 59 -2.10 -4.41 14.62
CA CYS A 59 -2.72 -5.71 14.84
C CYS A 59 -2.10 -6.40 16.06
N ASP A 60 -0.77 -6.48 16.12
CA ASP A 60 -0.05 -7.07 17.25
C ASP A 60 -0.33 -6.34 18.57
N ALA A 61 -0.33 -5.01 18.55
CA ALA A 61 -0.67 -4.20 19.72
C ALA A 61 -2.13 -4.43 20.17
N GLY A 62 -3.06 -4.57 19.22
CA GLY A 62 -4.45 -4.84 19.50
C GLY A 62 -4.67 -6.20 20.17
N VAL A 63 -4.14 -7.30 19.59
CA VAL A 63 -4.29 -8.63 20.19
C VAL A 63 -3.58 -8.73 21.52
N LEU A 64 -2.44 -8.06 21.70
CA LEU A 64 -1.72 -8.04 22.96
C LEU A 64 -2.49 -7.30 24.07
N ALA A 65 -3.13 -6.18 23.75
CA ALA A 65 -3.99 -5.44 24.67
C ALA A 65 -5.21 -6.27 25.08
N GLY A 66 -5.88 -6.89 24.10
CA GLY A 66 -7.00 -7.77 24.37
C GLY A 66 -6.61 -8.97 25.22
N ARG A 67 -5.43 -9.57 24.96
CA ARG A 67 -4.91 -10.68 25.77
C ARG A 67 -4.62 -10.25 27.21
N ARG A 68 -4.03 -9.08 27.42
CA ARG A 68 -3.77 -8.54 28.76
C ARG A 68 -5.06 -8.28 29.54
N SER A 69 -6.09 -7.79 28.88
CA SER A 69 -7.39 -7.49 29.49
C SER A 69 -8.15 -8.73 29.93
N MET A 70 -7.78 -9.94 29.45
CA MET A 70 -8.39 -11.20 29.93
C MET A 70 -8.09 -11.49 31.41
N ALA A 71 -6.96 -11.01 31.95
CA ALA A 71 -6.56 -11.19 33.37
C ALA A 71 -6.75 -12.62 33.90
N GLY A 72 -6.54 -13.62 33.04
CA GLY A 72 -6.77 -15.05 33.38
C GLY A 72 -8.17 -15.58 33.15
N GLY A 73 -9.12 -14.71 32.74
CA GLY A 73 -10.47 -15.07 32.35
C GLY A 73 -10.62 -15.42 30.87
N THR A 74 -11.85 -15.33 30.36
CA THR A 74 -12.19 -15.59 28.96
C THR A 74 -12.05 -14.33 28.11
N TYR A 75 -11.84 -14.50 26.78
CA TYR A 75 -11.80 -13.41 25.82
C TYR A 75 -13.22 -12.89 25.55
N GLY A 76 -13.71 -12.02 26.44
CA GLY A 76 -15.07 -11.44 26.42
C GLY A 76 -15.14 -10.12 25.67
N THR A 77 -16.29 -9.46 25.82
CA THR A 77 -16.59 -8.17 25.14
C THR A 77 -15.63 -7.06 25.54
N GLU A 78 -15.22 -7.01 26.82
CA GLU A 78 -14.29 -6.02 27.34
C GLU A 78 -12.89 -6.18 26.70
N ALA A 79 -12.37 -7.42 26.65
CA ALA A 79 -11.10 -7.71 26.02
C ALA A 79 -11.11 -7.35 24.51
N LYS A 80 -12.20 -7.61 23.81
CA LYS A 80 -12.38 -7.20 22.40
C LYS A 80 -12.40 -5.67 22.24
N SER A 81 -13.04 -4.97 23.18
CA SER A 81 -13.08 -3.51 23.16
C SER A 81 -11.71 -2.91 23.36
N GLU A 82 -10.93 -3.41 24.31
CA GLU A 82 -9.55 -2.96 24.54
C GLU A 82 -8.63 -3.29 23.36
N ALA A 83 -8.79 -4.47 22.75
CA ALA A 83 -8.08 -4.83 21.54
C ALA A 83 -8.37 -3.83 20.40
N SER A 84 -9.63 -3.51 20.17
CA SER A 84 -10.06 -2.59 19.11
C SER A 84 -9.61 -1.16 19.37
N LYS A 85 -9.66 -0.69 20.61
CA LYS A 85 -9.13 0.63 20.99
C LYS A 85 -7.64 0.73 20.70
N MET A 86 -6.86 -0.24 21.17
CA MET A 86 -5.42 -0.24 20.97
C MET A 86 -5.05 -0.31 19.48
N PHE A 87 -5.76 -1.11 18.71
CA PHE A 87 -5.60 -1.16 17.27
C PHE A 87 -5.86 0.21 16.63
N SER A 88 -7.01 0.84 16.93
CA SER A 88 -7.43 2.11 16.30
C SER A 88 -6.52 3.28 16.67
N VAL A 89 -5.92 3.28 17.86
CA VAL A 89 -4.93 4.28 18.25
C VAL A 89 -3.63 4.13 17.44
N ASN A 90 -3.21 2.89 17.14
CA ASN A 90 -1.99 2.61 16.40
C ASN A 90 -2.16 2.68 14.88
N TYR A 91 -3.38 2.45 14.38
CA TYR A 91 -3.73 2.56 12.96
C TYR A 91 -5.10 3.23 12.81
N PRO A 92 -5.16 4.56 12.78
CA PRO A 92 -6.38 5.32 12.50
C PRO A 92 -6.97 4.95 11.13
N SER A 93 -8.28 5.13 10.97
CA SER A 93 -9.03 4.72 9.77
C SER A 93 -8.57 5.36 8.46
N ASP A 94 -7.89 6.51 8.54
CA ASP A 94 -7.33 7.28 7.44
C ASP A 94 -5.80 7.24 7.34
N ALA A 95 -5.15 6.41 8.16
CA ALA A 95 -3.69 6.28 8.19
C ALA A 95 -3.15 5.98 6.78
N TYR A 96 -2.15 6.74 6.34
CA TYR A 96 -1.57 6.66 4.98
C TYR A 96 -2.57 6.91 3.83
N GLY A 97 -3.76 7.48 4.11
CA GLY A 97 -4.86 7.61 3.16
C GLY A 97 -5.55 6.27 2.86
N SER A 98 -5.45 5.30 3.76
CA SER A 98 -6.15 4.02 3.64
C SER A 98 -7.65 4.19 3.86
N THR A 99 -8.41 3.23 3.33
CA THR A 99 -9.86 3.14 3.46
C THR A 99 -10.25 1.72 3.82
N GLY A 100 -11.48 1.53 4.34
CA GLY A 100 -11.98 0.19 4.65
C GLY A 100 -11.14 -0.55 5.70
N VAL A 101 -10.57 0.19 6.66
CA VAL A 101 -9.78 -0.39 7.75
C VAL A 101 -10.69 -1.22 8.64
N THR A 102 -10.37 -2.50 8.81
CA THR A 102 -11.08 -3.40 9.72
C THR A 102 -10.10 -4.13 10.63
N PHE A 103 -10.53 -4.43 11.82
CA PHE A 103 -9.81 -5.28 12.76
C PHE A 103 -10.79 -6.24 13.42
N ASN A 104 -10.48 -7.51 13.39
CA ASN A 104 -11.25 -8.55 14.08
C ASN A 104 -10.30 -9.39 14.95
N SER A 105 -10.71 -9.65 16.19
CA SER A 105 -9.96 -10.43 17.12
C SER A 105 -10.83 -11.51 17.76
N VAL A 106 -10.28 -12.72 17.89
CA VAL A 106 -10.97 -13.91 18.40
C VAL A 106 -10.08 -14.68 19.36
N ALA A 107 -10.69 -15.34 20.34
CA ALA A 107 -9.97 -16.29 21.18
C ALA A 107 -9.51 -17.49 20.36
N GLN A 108 -8.31 -17.97 20.65
CA GLN A 108 -7.81 -19.25 20.18
C GLN A 108 -7.45 -20.11 21.39
N GLY A 109 -8.32 -21.07 21.72
CA GLY A 109 -8.21 -21.82 22.96
C GLY A 109 -8.51 -20.97 24.20
N THR A 110 -7.86 -21.27 25.30
CA THR A 110 -8.10 -20.59 26.60
C THR A 110 -7.16 -19.41 26.87
N ALA A 111 -6.03 -19.35 26.18
CA ALA A 111 -4.95 -18.44 26.52
C ALA A 111 -4.49 -17.52 25.36
N ASP A 112 -4.78 -17.89 24.12
CA ASP A 112 -4.30 -17.20 22.95
C ASP A 112 -5.38 -16.33 22.32
N VAL A 113 -4.96 -15.24 21.65
CA VAL A 113 -5.83 -14.35 20.90
C VAL A 113 -5.26 -14.17 19.50
N ASN A 114 -6.06 -14.45 18.49
CA ASN A 114 -5.74 -14.18 17.10
C ASN A 114 -6.45 -12.93 16.63
N GLY A 115 -5.79 -12.16 15.80
CA GLY A 115 -6.34 -11.00 15.13
C GLY A 115 -6.08 -11.03 13.62
N THR A 116 -6.99 -10.43 12.88
CA THR A 116 -6.84 -10.15 11.46
C THR A 116 -7.20 -8.69 11.23
N ALA A 117 -6.33 -7.96 10.56
CA ALA A 117 -6.62 -6.60 10.15
C ALA A 117 -6.50 -6.44 8.64
N THR A 118 -7.39 -5.64 8.06
CA THR A 118 -7.38 -5.31 6.63
C THR A 118 -7.44 -3.82 6.42
N ALA A 119 -6.87 -3.36 5.32
CA ALA A 119 -6.97 -1.98 4.87
C ALA A 119 -6.79 -1.93 3.35
N ARG A 120 -7.46 -1.01 2.67
CA ARG A 120 -7.23 -0.72 1.26
C ARG A 120 -6.46 0.57 1.11
N LEU A 121 -5.30 0.52 0.46
CA LEU A 121 -4.46 1.68 0.19
C LEU A 121 -4.56 2.09 -1.28
N PRO A 122 -5.13 3.26 -1.59
CA PRO A 122 -5.17 3.77 -2.96
C PRO A 122 -3.76 4.05 -3.50
N SER A 123 -3.56 3.76 -4.78
CA SER A 123 -2.33 4.03 -5.51
C SER A 123 -2.52 5.23 -6.43
N PRO A 124 -2.03 6.43 -6.08
CA PRO A 124 -2.26 7.64 -6.86
C PRO A 124 -1.49 7.63 -8.18
N VAL A 125 -0.26 7.12 -8.22
CA VAL A 125 0.58 7.16 -9.42
C VAL A 125 0.27 5.98 -10.35
N MET A 126 0.20 4.77 -9.83
CA MET A 126 -0.12 3.58 -10.64
C MET A 126 -1.56 3.59 -11.18
N ARG A 127 -2.41 4.47 -10.66
CA ARG A 127 -3.77 4.68 -11.18
C ARG A 127 -3.79 5.11 -12.65
N VAL A 128 -2.75 5.81 -13.11
CA VAL A 128 -2.59 6.18 -14.53
C VAL A 128 -2.49 4.93 -15.42
N PHE A 129 -1.99 3.82 -14.86
CA PHE A 129 -1.90 2.52 -15.52
C PHE A 129 -3.06 1.58 -15.15
N ALA A 130 -4.20 2.12 -14.73
CA ALA A 130 -5.40 1.40 -14.33
C ALA A 130 -5.26 0.53 -13.04
N PHE A 131 -4.18 0.68 -12.29
CA PHE A 131 -4.01 0.04 -11.00
C PHE A 131 -4.56 0.94 -9.88
N THR A 132 -5.62 0.50 -9.20
CA THR A 132 -6.39 1.37 -8.29
C THR A 132 -5.90 1.38 -6.84
N GLY A 133 -5.13 0.37 -6.41
CA GLY A 133 -4.60 0.31 -5.05
C GLY A 133 -4.28 -1.09 -4.57
N PHE A 134 -3.76 -1.18 -3.36
CA PHE A 134 -3.33 -2.41 -2.69
C PHE A 134 -4.34 -2.79 -1.61
N ASP A 135 -4.73 -4.06 -1.57
CA ASP A 135 -5.49 -4.62 -0.46
C ASP A 135 -4.49 -5.26 0.52
N LEU A 136 -4.39 -4.67 1.70
CA LEU A 136 -3.49 -5.10 2.75
C LEU A 136 -4.24 -6.00 3.71
N THR A 137 -3.65 -7.15 4.04
CA THR A 137 -4.18 -8.07 5.04
C THR A 137 -3.02 -8.55 5.90
N VAL A 138 -3.20 -8.50 7.21
CA VAL A 138 -2.23 -8.96 8.20
C VAL A 138 -2.90 -9.84 9.24
N ASN A 139 -2.14 -10.80 9.75
CA ASN A 139 -2.57 -11.68 10.83
C ASN A 139 -1.61 -11.51 12.01
N CYS A 140 -2.14 -11.54 13.21
CA CYS A 140 -1.40 -11.36 14.44
C CYS A 140 -1.89 -12.34 15.51
N THR A 141 -1.01 -12.72 16.43
CA THR A 141 -1.34 -13.67 17.49
C THR A 141 -0.64 -13.26 18.78
N ALA A 142 -1.39 -13.18 19.86
CA ALA A 142 -0.84 -13.03 21.20
C ALA A 142 -0.98 -14.35 21.98
N LYS A 143 0.16 -14.91 22.41
CA LYS A 143 0.24 -16.11 23.23
C LYS A 143 0.69 -15.78 24.64
N LEU A 144 0.26 -16.56 25.63
CA LEU A 144 0.80 -16.53 26.95
C LEU A 144 1.82 -17.66 27.08
N GLU A 145 3.10 -17.36 27.01
CA GLU A 145 4.15 -18.28 27.40
C GLU A 145 4.52 -17.99 28.87
N ILE A 146 4.19 -18.89 29.75
CA ILE A 146 4.70 -18.85 31.12
C ILE A 146 6.07 -19.51 31.05
N SER A 147 7.11 -18.71 30.88
CA SER A 147 8.47 -19.16 31.04
C SER A 147 8.70 -19.38 32.53
N ASN A 148 8.83 -20.61 32.98
CA ASN A 148 9.47 -20.93 34.26
C ASN A 148 10.94 -20.53 34.14
N ALA A 149 11.24 -19.25 34.42
CA ALA A 149 12.61 -18.87 34.70
C ALA A 149 12.95 -19.46 36.08
N ASP A 150 13.56 -20.64 36.10
CA ASP A 150 14.26 -21.15 37.28
C ASP A 150 15.38 -20.13 37.57
N ILE A 151 15.09 -19.24 38.52
CA ILE A 151 16.12 -18.40 39.15
C ILE A 151 16.82 -19.31 40.13
N MET A 152 17.93 -19.94 39.73
CA MET A 152 18.90 -20.51 40.67
C MET A 152 19.75 -19.40 41.28
#